data_efe0e7f8ea79dbc9529799b6f7c8b908
#
_entry.id   efe0e7f8ea79dbc9529799b6f7c8b908
#
_cell.length_a   1.000
_cell.length_b   1.000
_cell.length_c   1.000
_cell.angle_alpha   90.00
_cell.angle_beta   90.00
_cell.angle_gamma   90.00
#
_symmetry.space_group_name_H-M   'P 1'
#
loop_
_entity.id
_entity.type
_entity.pdbx_description
1 polymer ?
#
loop_
_entity_poly.entity_id
_entity_poly.type
_entity_poly.pdbx_seq_one_letter_code
_entity_poly.pdbx_strand_id
1 'polypeptide(L)'
;MLERRISDWDDAYANSPHIVGSDDLPDLWATRAKTFRDECSAEGRARLDIAYGERPRNRLDLFLPRGESAGLVVFIHGGYWMAFDKGSWSHLARGVVESGYAVAMPSYTLCPEVRIADISREVGAAIAKAADLVAGPVMLTGHSAGGHLASRMVSATTPLPPSVQKRIRNVVSISGLHDLRPLMATGMNDTLHLDEAEALAESSALLRPMAGARITCWAGGGERGEFLRQNALLANVWTGLGAATAAVVEPDRHHFSVIEGLCEPGHALTRTLLG
;
A
#
# COMPACT_ATOMS: atom_id res chain seq x y z
N MET A 1 -27.02 23.25 2.41
CA MET A 1 -25.58 23.00 2.09
C MET A 1 -24.90 22.67 3.42
N LEU A 2 -24.34 21.47 3.57
CA LEU A 2 -23.61 21.12 4.79
C LEU A 2 -22.16 21.55 4.59
N GLU A 3 -21.72 22.55 5.36
CA GLU A 3 -20.30 22.90 5.43
C GLU A 3 -19.55 21.73 6.09
N ARG A 4 -18.57 21.17 5.40
CA ARG A 4 -17.62 20.21 5.97
C ARG A 4 -16.34 20.97 6.32
N ARG A 5 -16.08 21.16 7.60
CA ARG A 5 -14.83 21.68 8.13
C ARG A 5 -14.27 20.66 9.12
N ILE A 6 -13.04 20.24 8.92
CA ILE A 6 -12.30 19.43 9.88
C ILE A 6 -11.65 20.40 10.85
N SER A 7 -11.98 20.29 12.13
CA SER A 7 -11.43 21.10 13.22
C SER A 7 -10.41 20.35 14.08
N ASP A 8 -10.45 19.03 14.04
CA ASP A 8 -9.55 18.14 14.73
C ASP A 8 -8.96 17.15 13.72
N TRP A 9 -7.71 17.41 13.33
CA TRP A 9 -7.01 16.59 12.36
C TRP A 9 -6.50 15.29 12.98
N ASP A 10 -6.16 15.27 14.27
CA ASP A 10 -5.75 14.05 14.95
C ASP A 10 -6.90 13.04 14.99
N ASP A 11 -8.11 13.47 15.37
CA ASP A 11 -9.28 12.61 15.32
C ASP A 11 -9.64 12.18 13.89
N ALA A 12 -9.51 13.07 12.90
CA ALA A 12 -9.85 12.75 11.51
C ALA A 12 -8.98 11.61 10.92
N TYR A 13 -7.74 11.48 11.39
CA TYR A 13 -6.81 10.43 10.98
C TYR A 13 -6.70 9.27 12.00
N ALA A 14 -7.35 9.36 13.17
CA ALA A 14 -7.34 8.28 14.15
C ALA A 14 -8.24 7.11 13.71
N ASN A 15 -7.68 5.93 13.49
CA ASN A 15 -8.44 4.73 13.13
C ASN A 15 -8.76 3.86 14.34
N SER A 16 -7.75 3.47 15.11
CA SER A 16 -7.90 2.54 16.24
C SER A 16 -8.96 2.96 17.28
N PRO A 17 -9.06 4.23 17.72
CA PRO A 17 -10.08 4.62 18.68
C PRO A 17 -11.53 4.46 18.20
N HIS A 18 -11.72 4.35 16.87
CA HIS A 18 -13.04 4.24 16.24
C HIS A 18 -13.36 2.81 15.76
N ILE A 19 -12.52 1.82 16.11
CA ILE A 19 -12.69 0.42 15.71
C ILE A 19 -12.69 -0.45 16.97
N VAL A 20 -13.84 -1.05 17.27
CA VAL A 20 -13.98 -1.93 18.41
C VAL A 20 -13.04 -3.13 18.29
N GLY A 21 -12.28 -3.42 19.36
CA GLY A 21 -11.33 -4.54 19.39
C GLY A 21 -10.05 -4.29 18.61
N SER A 22 -9.75 -3.05 18.22
CA SER A 22 -8.55 -2.71 17.45
C SER A 22 -7.25 -3.07 18.16
N ASP A 23 -7.22 -3.10 19.49
CA ASP A 23 -6.02 -3.39 20.29
C ASP A 23 -5.55 -4.84 20.14
N ASP A 24 -6.46 -5.78 19.82
CA ASP A 24 -6.14 -7.19 19.62
C ASP A 24 -5.65 -7.51 18.20
N LEU A 25 -5.86 -6.59 17.25
CA LEU A 25 -5.57 -6.84 15.84
C LEU A 25 -4.07 -7.05 15.53
N PRO A 26 -3.12 -6.31 16.13
CA PRO A 26 -1.69 -6.51 15.84
C PRO A 26 -1.22 -7.94 16.13
N ASP A 27 -1.62 -8.53 17.26
CA ASP A 27 -1.27 -9.90 17.62
C ASP A 27 -1.95 -10.93 16.69
N LEU A 28 -3.20 -10.66 16.33
CA LEU A 28 -3.93 -11.49 15.36
C LEU A 28 -3.23 -11.49 13.99
N TRP A 29 -2.86 -10.31 13.48
CA TRP A 29 -2.14 -10.20 12.20
C TRP A 29 -0.79 -10.90 12.25
N ALA A 30 0.00 -10.68 13.29
CA ALA A 30 1.30 -11.34 13.48
C ALA A 30 1.17 -12.87 13.48
N THR A 31 0.17 -13.40 14.19
CA THR A 31 -0.12 -14.84 14.26
C THR A 31 -0.50 -15.41 12.89
N ARG A 32 -1.46 -14.77 12.20
CA ARG A 32 -1.90 -15.20 10.86
C ARG A 32 -0.77 -15.12 9.84
N ALA A 33 0.01 -14.04 9.89
CA ALA A 33 1.14 -13.84 9.01
C ALA A 33 2.24 -14.88 9.24
N LYS A 34 2.53 -15.22 10.51
CA LYS A 34 3.48 -16.28 10.85
C LYS A 34 3.01 -17.64 10.32
N THR A 35 1.75 -17.99 10.55
CA THR A 35 1.16 -19.24 10.05
C THR A 35 1.32 -19.37 8.54
N PHE A 36 0.98 -18.31 7.78
CA PHE A 36 1.13 -18.32 6.33
C PHE A 36 2.59 -18.44 5.87
N ARG A 37 3.53 -17.76 6.56
CA ARG A 37 4.97 -17.90 6.24
C ARG A 37 5.46 -19.33 6.50
N ASP A 38 5.06 -19.93 7.60
CA ASP A 38 5.44 -21.30 7.96
C ASP A 38 4.90 -22.30 6.93
N GLU A 39 3.65 -22.18 6.51
CA GLU A 39 3.03 -22.99 5.45
C GLU A 39 3.80 -22.86 4.13
N CYS A 40 4.03 -21.65 3.66
CA CYS A 40 4.76 -21.42 2.43
C CYS A 40 6.22 -21.89 2.50
N SER A 41 6.87 -21.74 3.64
CA SER A 41 8.24 -22.20 3.86
C SER A 41 8.33 -23.71 3.83
N ALA A 42 7.41 -24.41 4.48
CA ALA A 42 7.34 -25.86 4.47
C ALA A 42 7.14 -26.45 3.07
N GLU A 43 6.45 -25.71 2.19
CA GLU A 43 6.24 -26.07 0.78
C GLU A 43 7.39 -25.57 -0.14
N GLY A 44 8.43 -24.92 0.38
CA GLY A 44 9.51 -24.31 -0.43
C GLY A 44 9.09 -23.13 -1.30
N ARG A 45 7.95 -22.48 -0.96
CA ARG A 45 7.36 -21.37 -1.71
C ARG A 45 7.58 -19.98 -1.09
N ALA A 46 8.35 -19.89 -0.01
CA ALA A 46 8.75 -18.63 0.60
C ALA A 46 10.25 -18.40 0.47
N ARG A 47 10.64 -17.18 0.08
CA ARG A 47 12.00 -16.68 0.15
C ARG A 47 11.97 -15.44 1.03
N LEU A 48 12.47 -15.58 2.25
CA LEU A 48 12.35 -14.54 3.28
C LEU A 48 13.63 -13.70 3.33
N ASP A 49 13.49 -12.46 3.80
CA ASP A 49 14.57 -11.51 4.11
C ASP A 49 15.52 -11.22 2.94
N ILE A 50 15.00 -11.19 1.72
CA ILE A 50 15.78 -10.84 0.54
C ILE A 50 16.19 -9.36 0.65
N ALA A 51 17.50 -9.09 0.65
CA ALA A 51 18.01 -7.73 0.69
C ALA A 51 17.74 -7.00 -0.63
N TYR A 52 17.26 -5.74 -0.52
CA TYR A 52 17.08 -4.85 -1.67
C TYR A 52 17.84 -3.51 -1.48
N GLY A 53 18.44 -3.30 -0.32
CA GLY A 53 19.24 -2.14 0.05
C GLY A 53 20.11 -2.44 1.27
N GLU A 54 20.85 -1.43 1.71
CA GLU A 54 21.89 -1.58 2.75
C GLU A 54 21.35 -1.49 4.17
N ARG A 55 20.21 -0.77 4.37
CA ARG A 55 19.66 -0.57 5.71
C ARG A 55 19.07 -1.88 6.27
N PRO A 56 19.04 -2.07 7.58
CA PRO A 56 18.54 -3.30 8.21
C PRO A 56 17.11 -3.65 7.77
N ARG A 57 16.24 -2.65 7.60
CA ARG A 57 14.85 -2.83 7.18
C ARG A 57 14.66 -2.97 5.67
N ASN A 58 15.70 -2.78 4.86
CA ASN A 58 15.63 -2.97 3.41
C ASN A 58 15.62 -4.46 3.06
N ARG A 59 14.57 -5.15 3.48
CA ARG A 59 14.32 -6.58 3.28
C ARG A 59 12.92 -6.79 2.71
N LEU A 60 12.77 -7.73 1.81
CA LEU A 60 11.48 -8.17 1.31
C LEU A 60 11.31 -9.69 1.47
N ASP A 61 10.08 -10.13 1.65
CA ASP A 61 9.68 -11.52 1.53
C ASP A 61 9.02 -11.73 0.17
N LEU A 62 9.31 -12.88 -0.45
CA LEU A 62 8.72 -13.30 -1.71
C LEU A 62 8.01 -14.62 -1.53
N PHE A 63 6.70 -14.63 -1.82
CA PHE A 63 5.83 -15.81 -1.79
C PHE A 63 5.51 -16.23 -3.22
N LEU A 64 5.67 -17.51 -3.53
CA LEU A 64 5.51 -18.07 -4.86
C LEU A 64 4.21 -18.88 -4.96
N PRO A 65 3.52 -18.87 -6.11
CA PRO A 65 2.40 -19.77 -6.36
C PRO A 65 2.89 -21.22 -6.56
N ARG A 66 1.96 -22.15 -6.60
CA ARG A 66 2.26 -23.51 -7.06
C ARG A 66 2.42 -23.50 -8.58
N GLY A 67 3.58 -23.82 -9.06
CA GLY A 67 3.92 -23.76 -10.49
C GLY A 67 4.53 -22.43 -10.92
N GLU A 68 4.50 -22.17 -12.23
CA GLU A 68 5.05 -20.96 -12.81
C GLU A 68 4.18 -19.75 -12.48
N SER A 69 4.81 -18.62 -12.14
CA SER A 69 4.08 -17.41 -11.79
C SER A 69 3.58 -16.66 -13.02
N ALA A 70 2.32 -16.24 -13.02
CA ALA A 70 1.71 -15.41 -14.06
C ALA A 70 2.22 -13.94 -14.03
N GLY A 71 2.83 -13.52 -12.94
CA GLY A 71 3.36 -12.17 -12.75
C GLY A 71 3.66 -11.89 -11.28
N LEU A 72 3.93 -10.63 -10.97
CA LEU A 72 4.31 -10.15 -9.66
C LEU A 72 3.27 -9.19 -9.09
N VAL A 73 2.86 -9.39 -7.86
CA VAL A 73 2.18 -8.38 -7.04
C VAL A 73 3.16 -7.89 -5.98
N VAL A 74 3.23 -6.58 -5.76
CA VAL A 74 3.95 -6.02 -4.61
C VAL A 74 2.93 -5.42 -3.66
N PHE A 75 2.88 -5.93 -2.42
CA PHE A 75 2.07 -5.39 -1.34
C PHE A 75 2.93 -4.56 -0.40
N ILE A 76 2.56 -3.28 -0.21
CA ILE A 76 3.28 -2.32 0.63
C ILE A 76 2.45 -2.10 1.91
N HIS A 77 3.07 -2.30 3.07
CA HIS A 77 2.37 -2.19 4.35
C HIS A 77 2.06 -0.75 4.76
N GLY A 78 1.06 -0.60 5.62
CA GLY A 78 0.70 0.65 6.29
C GLY A 78 1.46 0.89 7.59
N GLY A 79 0.87 1.73 8.47
CA GLY A 79 1.42 2.09 9.77
C GLY A 79 1.97 3.53 9.81
N TYR A 80 1.36 4.43 9.05
CA TYR A 80 1.73 5.86 9.00
C TYR A 80 3.22 6.13 8.80
N TRP A 81 3.92 5.28 8.05
CA TRP A 81 5.37 5.32 7.81
C TRP A 81 6.22 5.25 9.10
N MET A 82 5.60 4.98 10.27
CA MET A 82 6.22 4.96 11.60
C MET A 82 6.17 3.60 12.28
N ALA A 83 5.39 2.64 11.77
CA ALA A 83 5.14 1.37 12.45
C ALA A 83 5.04 0.19 11.49
N PHE A 84 5.13 -1.01 12.07
CA PHE A 84 5.04 -2.31 11.41
C PHE A 84 6.21 -2.65 10.49
N ASP A 85 6.15 -3.83 9.93
CA ASP A 85 7.04 -4.37 8.92
C ASP A 85 6.30 -5.43 8.06
N LYS A 86 6.99 -6.00 7.08
CA LYS A 86 6.46 -7.06 6.20
C LYS A 86 5.93 -8.27 6.96
N GLY A 87 6.54 -8.57 8.11
CA GLY A 87 6.22 -9.75 8.92
C GLY A 87 4.81 -9.76 9.50
N SER A 88 4.18 -8.60 9.66
CA SER A 88 2.81 -8.49 10.18
C SER A 88 1.72 -8.84 9.14
N TRP A 89 2.06 -8.88 7.84
CA TRP A 89 1.07 -8.84 6.77
C TRP A 89 1.11 -10.02 5.80
N SER A 90 2.01 -11.00 5.99
CA SER A 90 2.25 -12.07 5.01
C SER A 90 1.00 -12.85 4.61
N HIS A 91 0.02 -13.02 5.52
CA HIS A 91 -1.24 -13.70 5.25
C HIS A 91 -2.08 -13.05 4.14
N LEU A 92 -1.90 -11.74 3.90
CA LEU A 92 -2.58 -11.02 2.82
C LEU A 92 -2.09 -11.42 1.41
N ALA A 93 -0.98 -12.13 1.32
CA ALA A 93 -0.51 -12.69 0.06
C ALA A 93 -1.33 -13.89 -0.41
N ARG A 94 -2.11 -14.53 0.49
CA ARG A 94 -2.77 -15.83 0.24
C ARG A 94 -3.60 -15.82 -1.05
N GLY A 95 -4.58 -14.92 -1.17
CA GLY A 95 -5.50 -14.91 -2.30
C GLY A 95 -4.80 -14.69 -3.64
N VAL A 96 -3.75 -13.86 -3.65
CA VAL A 96 -2.94 -13.59 -4.84
C VAL A 96 -2.09 -14.79 -5.22
N VAL A 97 -1.43 -15.44 -4.25
CA VAL A 97 -0.61 -16.64 -4.47
C VAL A 97 -1.46 -17.80 -4.95
N GLU A 98 -2.64 -17.99 -4.39
CA GLU A 98 -3.61 -19.01 -4.82
C GLU A 98 -4.18 -18.72 -6.22
N SER A 99 -4.15 -17.45 -6.65
CA SER A 99 -4.51 -17.02 -8.01
C SER A 99 -3.37 -17.18 -9.03
N GLY A 100 -2.23 -17.76 -8.63
CA GLY A 100 -1.12 -18.06 -9.54
C GLY A 100 -0.11 -16.93 -9.73
N TYR A 101 -0.07 -15.91 -8.86
CA TYR A 101 0.88 -14.81 -8.92
C TYR A 101 1.87 -14.88 -7.76
N ALA A 102 3.10 -14.44 -7.99
CA ALA A 102 4.05 -14.21 -6.92
C ALA A 102 3.72 -12.91 -6.16
N VAL A 103 4.00 -12.88 -4.85
CA VAL A 103 3.79 -11.69 -4.02
C VAL A 103 5.11 -11.33 -3.33
N ALA A 104 5.56 -10.09 -3.54
CA ALA A 104 6.65 -9.49 -2.78
C ALA A 104 6.09 -8.51 -1.73
N MET A 105 6.61 -8.60 -0.53
CA MET A 105 6.21 -7.76 0.60
C MET A 105 7.47 -7.13 1.21
N PRO A 106 7.78 -5.86 0.91
CA PRO A 106 8.91 -5.16 1.50
C PRO A 106 8.57 -4.59 2.88
N SER A 107 9.56 -4.59 3.78
CA SER A 107 9.71 -3.57 4.82
C SER A 107 10.44 -2.37 4.24
N TYR A 108 10.35 -1.23 4.88
CA TYR A 108 11.09 -0.02 4.59
C TYR A 108 11.52 0.65 5.90
N THR A 109 12.50 1.55 5.84
CA THR A 109 12.94 2.33 7.01
C THR A 109 11.84 3.28 7.44
N LEU A 110 11.63 3.43 8.73
CA LEU A 110 10.52 4.21 9.29
C LEU A 110 10.93 5.64 9.64
N CYS A 111 9.97 6.55 9.68
CA CYS A 111 10.13 7.84 10.32
C CYS A 111 10.31 7.65 11.85
N PRO A 112 11.08 8.48 12.53
CA PRO A 112 11.82 9.64 12.04
C PRO A 112 13.24 9.34 11.51
N GLU A 113 13.64 8.05 11.41
CA GLU A 113 15.00 7.67 10.94
C GLU A 113 15.26 8.17 9.50
N VAL A 114 14.20 8.20 8.69
CA VAL A 114 14.19 8.74 7.33
C VAL A 114 12.93 9.58 7.08
N ARG A 115 12.92 10.33 5.99
CA ARG A 115 11.76 11.10 5.53
C ARG A 115 10.87 10.23 4.62
N ILE A 116 9.61 10.63 4.40
CA ILE A 116 8.68 9.91 3.50
C ILE A 116 9.25 9.83 2.08
N ALA A 117 9.93 10.86 1.61
CA ALA A 117 10.60 10.86 0.31
C ALA A 117 11.71 9.79 0.21
N ASP A 118 12.42 9.51 1.31
CA ASP A 118 13.39 8.39 1.36
C ASP A 118 12.68 7.05 1.29
N ILE A 119 11.58 6.89 2.04
CA ILE A 119 10.74 5.68 2.01
C ILE A 119 10.24 5.41 0.58
N SER A 120 9.79 6.44 -0.13
CA SER A 120 9.37 6.32 -1.53
C SER A 120 10.50 5.77 -2.41
N ARG A 121 11.75 6.21 -2.21
CA ARG A 121 12.93 5.68 -2.94
C ARG A 121 13.23 4.24 -2.54
N GLU A 122 13.18 3.90 -1.24
CA GLU A 122 13.40 2.53 -0.76
C GLU A 122 12.35 1.56 -1.34
N VAL A 123 11.08 1.94 -1.35
CA VAL A 123 10.00 1.14 -1.94
C VAL A 123 10.21 0.97 -3.46
N GLY A 124 10.65 2.02 -4.15
CA GLY A 124 11.04 1.92 -5.56
C GLY A 124 12.15 0.88 -5.80
N ALA A 125 13.18 0.89 -4.94
CA ALA A 125 14.26 -0.10 -5.00
C ALA A 125 13.76 -1.53 -4.68
N ALA A 126 12.87 -1.67 -3.70
CA ALA A 126 12.26 -2.97 -3.37
C ALA A 126 11.45 -3.55 -4.53
N ILE A 127 10.64 -2.72 -5.20
CA ILE A 127 9.86 -3.12 -6.38
C ILE A 127 10.80 -3.52 -7.53
N ALA A 128 11.86 -2.75 -7.77
CA ALA A 128 12.85 -3.09 -8.80
C ALA A 128 13.51 -4.45 -8.50
N LYS A 129 13.94 -4.65 -7.25
CA LYS A 129 14.52 -5.94 -6.81
C LYS A 129 13.56 -7.10 -6.98
N ALA A 130 12.29 -6.94 -6.60
CA ALA A 130 11.27 -7.98 -6.78
C ALA A 130 11.02 -8.28 -8.26
N ALA A 131 10.99 -7.24 -9.10
CA ALA A 131 10.81 -7.37 -10.54
C ALA A 131 11.99 -8.08 -11.25
N ASP A 132 13.20 -7.99 -10.70
CA ASP A 132 14.34 -8.78 -11.19
C ASP A 132 14.22 -10.28 -10.84
N LEU A 133 13.48 -10.62 -9.79
CA LEU A 133 13.30 -11.99 -9.31
C LEU A 133 12.12 -12.72 -9.97
N VAL A 134 11.13 -11.97 -10.45
CA VAL A 134 9.89 -12.50 -11.05
C VAL A 134 9.61 -11.84 -12.36
N ALA A 135 9.47 -12.62 -13.42
CA ALA A 135 9.14 -12.14 -14.76
C ALA A 135 7.66 -11.77 -14.89
N GLY A 136 7.28 -11.17 -16.04
CA GLY A 136 5.88 -10.89 -16.39
C GLY A 136 5.37 -9.52 -15.91
N PRO A 137 4.05 -9.33 -15.89
CA PRO A 137 3.40 -8.09 -15.46
C PRO A 137 3.62 -7.84 -13.96
N VAL A 138 3.58 -6.57 -13.58
CA VAL A 138 3.69 -6.11 -12.19
C VAL A 138 2.40 -5.38 -11.80
N MET A 139 1.79 -5.79 -10.70
CA MET A 139 0.70 -5.10 -10.06
C MET A 139 1.19 -4.57 -8.70
N LEU A 140 0.73 -3.38 -8.33
CA LEU A 140 1.09 -2.75 -7.05
C LEU A 140 -0.15 -2.60 -6.18
N THR A 141 0.00 -2.88 -4.91
CA THR A 141 -1.03 -2.59 -3.92
C THR A 141 -0.39 -2.23 -2.59
N GLY A 142 -1.14 -1.58 -1.74
CA GLY A 142 -0.69 -1.26 -0.40
C GLY A 142 -1.85 -0.69 0.40
N HIS A 143 -1.70 -0.72 1.70
CA HIS A 143 -2.72 -0.30 2.64
C HIS A 143 -2.31 0.97 3.38
N SER A 144 -3.22 1.94 3.52
CA SER A 144 -3.00 3.17 4.29
C SER A 144 -1.74 3.92 3.79
N ALA A 145 -0.71 4.10 4.59
CA ALA A 145 0.60 4.63 4.14
C ALA A 145 1.18 3.82 2.96
N GLY A 146 0.95 2.50 2.91
CA GLY A 146 1.32 1.66 1.77
C GLY A 146 0.50 1.95 0.52
N GLY A 147 -0.77 2.33 0.67
CA GLY A 147 -1.63 2.79 -0.43
C GLY A 147 -1.14 4.11 -1.04
N HIS A 148 -0.67 5.02 -0.19
CA HIS A 148 0.05 6.21 -0.62
C HIS A 148 1.28 5.83 -1.46
N LEU A 149 2.17 5.00 -0.89
CA LEU A 149 3.41 4.57 -1.55
C LEU A 149 3.13 3.85 -2.89
N ALA A 150 2.09 3.01 -2.96
CA ALA A 150 1.69 2.35 -4.21
C ALA A 150 1.26 3.37 -5.29
N SER A 151 0.47 4.38 -4.94
CA SER A 151 0.07 5.45 -5.86
C SER A 151 1.25 6.33 -6.28
N ARG A 152 2.17 6.60 -5.35
CA ARG A 152 3.38 7.37 -5.60
C ARG A 152 4.29 6.72 -6.65
N MET A 153 4.29 5.36 -6.70
CA MET A 153 5.07 4.60 -7.69
C MET A 153 4.57 4.76 -9.14
N VAL A 154 3.36 5.24 -9.35
CA VAL A 154 2.79 5.49 -10.70
C VAL A 154 2.50 6.97 -10.96
N SER A 155 3.11 7.86 -10.20
CA SER A 155 3.16 9.29 -10.50
C SER A 155 4.29 9.62 -11.49
N ALA A 156 4.22 10.76 -12.15
CA ALA A 156 5.21 11.18 -13.17
C ALA A 156 6.64 11.34 -12.62
N THR A 157 6.77 11.55 -11.30
CA THR A 157 8.06 11.65 -10.60
C THR A 157 8.42 10.36 -9.86
N THR A 158 7.97 9.22 -10.36
CA THR A 158 8.23 7.90 -9.76
C THR A 158 9.74 7.60 -9.65
N PRO A 159 10.21 6.98 -8.55
CA PRO A 159 11.58 6.51 -8.43
C PRO A 159 11.84 5.18 -9.18
N LEU A 160 10.82 4.59 -9.80
CA LEU A 160 10.97 3.31 -10.50
C LEU A 160 11.82 3.43 -11.78
N PRO A 161 12.72 2.48 -12.06
CA PRO A 161 13.43 2.45 -13.32
C PRO A 161 12.47 2.22 -14.50
N PRO A 162 12.75 2.77 -15.69
CA PRO A 162 11.87 2.66 -16.86
C PRO A 162 11.54 1.22 -17.29
N SER A 163 12.42 0.26 -17.03
CA SER A 163 12.19 -1.17 -17.30
C SER A 163 11.05 -1.73 -16.45
N VAL A 164 10.94 -1.32 -15.19
CA VAL A 164 9.87 -1.72 -14.28
C VAL A 164 8.58 -0.97 -14.61
N GLN A 165 8.66 0.33 -14.87
CA GLN A 165 7.49 1.15 -15.24
C GLN A 165 6.71 0.51 -16.40
N LYS A 166 7.38 0.00 -17.41
CA LYS A 166 6.78 -0.67 -18.59
C LYS A 166 6.04 -1.96 -18.26
N ARG A 167 6.34 -2.58 -17.11
CA ARG A 167 5.71 -3.82 -16.64
C ARG A 167 4.49 -3.58 -15.77
N ILE A 168 4.33 -2.38 -15.21
CA ILE A 168 3.17 -2.08 -14.35
C ILE A 168 1.89 -2.12 -15.19
N ARG A 169 0.91 -2.89 -14.72
CA ARG A 169 -0.38 -3.07 -15.39
C ARG A 169 -1.54 -2.49 -14.59
N ASN A 170 -1.48 -2.56 -13.29
CA ASN A 170 -2.57 -2.14 -12.42
C ASN A 170 -2.05 -1.73 -11.04
N VAL A 171 -2.76 -0.81 -10.39
CA VAL A 171 -2.51 -0.39 -9.01
C VAL A 171 -3.83 -0.40 -8.24
N VAL A 172 -3.81 -0.93 -7.03
CA VAL A 172 -4.92 -0.78 -6.08
C VAL A 172 -4.38 -0.13 -4.81
N SER A 173 -4.78 1.10 -4.58
CA SER A 173 -4.47 1.82 -3.34
C SER A 173 -5.60 1.61 -2.35
N ILE A 174 -5.34 0.87 -1.27
CA ILE A 174 -6.34 0.53 -0.26
C ILE A 174 -6.22 1.54 0.88
N SER A 175 -7.29 2.34 1.09
CA SER A 175 -7.35 3.38 2.13
C SER A 175 -6.15 4.32 2.13
N GLY A 176 -5.64 4.65 0.94
CA GLY A 176 -4.41 5.42 0.76
C GLY A 176 -4.56 6.89 1.12
N LEU A 177 -3.44 7.49 1.51
CA LEU A 177 -3.30 8.91 1.84
C LEU A 177 -2.67 9.64 0.65
N HIS A 178 -3.45 10.38 -0.12
CA HIS A 178 -3.01 10.91 -1.42
C HIS A 178 -2.71 12.42 -1.41
N ASP A 179 -3.11 13.10 -0.35
CA ASP A 179 -2.76 14.48 -0.03
C ASP A 179 -2.21 14.51 1.39
N LEU A 180 -0.90 14.72 1.53
CA LEU A 180 -0.20 14.65 2.81
C LEU A 180 -0.22 15.99 3.57
N ARG A 181 -0.66 17.09 2.94
CA ARG A 181 -0.64 18.41 3.57
C ARG A 181 -1.42 18.49 4.89
N PRO A 182 -2.59 17.84 5.04
CA PRO A 182 -3.31 17.86 6.31
C PRO A 182 -2.53 17.20 7.47
N LEU A 183 -1.64 16.24 7.18
CA LEU A 183 -0.83 15.58 8.21
C LEU A 183 0.11 16.53 8.93
N MET A 184 0.50 17.66 8.31
CA MET A 184 1.29 18.69 8.96
C MET A 184 0.59 19.34 10.16
N ALA A 185 -0.73 19.22 10.24
CA ALA A 185 -1.53 19.74 11.34
C ALA A 185 -1.88 18.69 12.41
N THR A 186 -1.32 17.49 12.32
CA THR A 186 -1.52 16.40 13.29
C THR A 186 -0.32 16.28 14.21
N GLY A 187 -0.53 15.74 15.43
CA GLY A 187 0.56 15.39 16.34
C GLY A 187 1.52 14.34 15.77
N MET A 188 1.10 13.53 14.77
CA MET A 188 1.99 12.62 14.06
C MET A 188 3.15 13.35 13.38
N ASN A 189 3.00 14.63 13.07
CA ASN A 189 4.05 15.39 12.40
C ASN A 189 5.29 15.62 13.25
N ASP A 190 5.20 15.49 14.56
CA ASP A 190 6.37 15.49 15.45
C ASP A 190 7.35 14.34 15.15
N THR A 191 6.84 13.27 14.52
CA THR A 191 7.64 12.11 14.07
C THR A 191 7.88 12.12 12.57
N LEU A 192 6.88 12.50 11.77
CA LEU A 192 6.99 12.51 10.31
C LEU A 192 7.92 13.62 9.81
N HIS A 193 7.99 14.74 10.53
CA HIS A 193 8.75 15.93 10.15
C HIS A 193 8.40 16.46 8.75
N LEU A 194 7.14 16.29 8.31
CA LEU A 194 6.68 16.82 7.04
C LEU A 194 6.76 18.35 7.05
N ASP A 195 7.38 18.90 6.04
CA ASP A 195 7.28 20.30 5.66
C ASP A 195 6.41 20.47 4.39
N GLU A 196 6.08 21.69 4.03
CA GLU A 196 5.22 21.96 2.88
C GLU A 196 5.83 21.44 1.57
N ALA A 197 7.14 21.56 1.40
CA ALA A 197 7.83 21.13 0.19
C ALA A 197 7.72 19.62 -0.01
N GLU A 198 7.95 18.83 1.04
CA GLU A 198 7.83 17.38 0.99
C GLU A 198 6.36 16.95 0.88
N ALA A 199 5.47 17.58 1.64
CA ALA A 199 4.04 17.28 1.54
C ALA A 199 3.51 17.48 0.11
N LEU A 200 3.95 18.53 -0.60
CA LEU A 200 3.60 18.76 -2.00
C LEU A 200 4.25 17.71 -2.93
N ALA A 201 5.54 17.39 -2.72
CA ALA A 201 6.30 16.50 -3.59
C ALA A 201 5.87 15.02 -3.47
N GLU A 202 5.39 14.62 -2.29
CA GLU A 202 4.98 13.24 -2.01
C GLU A 202 3.46 13.03 -2.08
N SER A 203 2.64 14.05 -2.27
CA SER A 203 1.19 13.91 -2.45
C SER A 203 0.83 13.48 -3.87
N SER A 204 0.45 12.23 -4.07
CA SER A 204 0.04 11.72 -5.39
C SER A 204 -1.07 12.54 -6.04
N ALA A 205 -2.03 13.05 -5.25
CA ALA A 205 -3.13 13.88 -5.76
C ALA A 205 -2.66 15.25 -6.31
N LEU A 206 -1.45 15.68 -5.99
CA LEU A 206 -0.85 16.93 -6.49
C LEU A 206 0.13 16.69 -7.64
N LEU A 207 0.39 15.46 -7.98
CA LEU A 207 1.27 15.03 -9.05
C LEU A 207 0.48 14.55 -10.27
N ARG A 208 1.09 14.64 -11.44
CA ARG A 208 0.53 13.98 -12.63
C ARG A 208 0.71 12.48 -12.53
N PRO A 209 -0.25 11.68 -13.01
CA PRO A 209 -0.05 10.24 -13.16
C PRO A 209 1.02 9.95 -14.24
N MET A 210 1.67 8.81 -14.12
CA MET A 210 2.50 8.24 -15.20
C MET A 210 1.61 7.95 -16.43
N ALA A 211 2.16 8.08 -17.63
CA ALA A 211 1.43 7.80 -18.87
C ALA A 211 0.90 6.35 -18.86
N GLY A 212 -0.40 6.19 -19.13
CA GLY A 212 -1.06 4.89 -19.12
C GLY A 212 -1.35 4.32 -17.72
N ALA A 213 -1.19 5.10 -16.65
CA ALA A 213 -1.49 4.65 -15.29
C ALA A 213 -2.95 4.18 -15.17
N ARG A 214 -3.12 3.04 -14.47
CA ARG A 214 -4.42 2.49 -14.07
C ARG A 214 -4.40 2.32 -12.57
N ILE A 215 -5.34 2.92 -11.87
CA ILE A 215 -5.43 2.86 -10.41
C ILE A 215 -6.87 2.77 -9.94
N THR A 216 -7.10 1.84 -9.04
CA THR A 216 -8.33 1.80 -8.24
C THR A 216 -8.01 2.26 -6.83
N CYS A 217 -8.70 3.31 -6.38
CA CYS A 217 -8.70 3.73 -5.00
C CYS A 217 -9.80 2.94 -4.28
N TRP A 218 -9.46 2.18 -3.26
CA TRP A 218 -10.37 1.27 -2.55
C TRP A 218 -10.40 1.62 -1.08
N ALA A 219 -11.57 1.83 -0.48
CA ALA A 219 -11.72 2.12 0.94
C ALA A 219 -12.92 1.39 1.54
N GLY A 220 -12.93 1.16 2.83
CA GLY A 220 -14.07 0.64 3.55
C GLY A 220 -15.11 1.72 3.84
N GLY A 221 -16.39 1.40 3.71
CA GLY A 221 -17.49 2.33 3.94
C GLY A 221 -17.65 2.79 5.40
N GLY A 222 -17.12 2.04 6.36
CA GLY A 222 -17.07 2.37 7.78
C GLY A 222 -15.80 3.12 8.21
N GLU A 223 -14.96 3.56 7.28
CA GLU A 223 -13.76 4.34 7.61
C GLU A 223 -14.08 5.79 8.01
N ARG A 224 -13.09 6.45 8.63
CA ARG A 224 -13.15 7.89 8.91
C ARG A 224 -13.37 8.67 7.61
N GLY A 225 -14.15 9.76 7.70
CA GLY A 225 -14.52 10.57 6.54
C GLY A 225 -13.32 11.09 5.74
N GLU A 226 -12.16 11.26 6.40
CA GLU A 226 -10.94 11.71 5.74
C GLU A 226 -10.39 10.64 4.79
N PHE A 227 -10.42 9.35 5.16
CA PHE A 227 -9.99 8.27 4.26
C PHE A 227 -10.91 8.15 3.05
N LEU A 228 -12.21 8.31 3.22
CA LEU A 228 -13.17 8.35 2.10
C LEU A 228 -12.91 9.56 1.18
N ARG A 229 -12.57 10.73 1.77
CA ARG A 229 -12.18 11.91 0.99
C ARG A 229 -10.91 11.68 0.19
N GLN A 230 -9.87 11.11 0.80
CA GLN A 230 -8.59 10.79 0.16
C GLN A 230 -8.78 9.78 -0.99
N ASN A 231 -9.62 8.76 -0.77
CA ASN A 231 -9.98 7.76 -1.77
C ASN A 231 -10.61 8.39 -3.02
N ALA A 232 -11.61 9.25 -2.83
CA ALA A 232 -12.29 9.94 -3.92
C ALA A 232 -11.41 11.00 -4.60
N LEU A 233 -10.54 11.68 -3.83
CA LEU A 233 -9.70 12.78 -4.30
C LEU A 233 -8.76 12.33 -5.41
N LEU A 234 -7.96 11.27 -5.18
CA LEU A 234 -6.99 10.82 -6.17
C LEU A 234 -7.67 10.36 -7.45
N ALA A 235 -8.71 9.53 -7.32
CA ALA A 235 -9.45 9.03 -8.47
C ALA A 235 -10.01 10.19 -9.30
N ASN A 236 -10.62 11.19 -8.65
CA ASN A 236 -11.19 12.36 -9.33
C ASN A 236 -10.10 13.17 -10.06
N VAL A 237 -9.02 13.53 -9.37
CA VAL A 237 -7.94 14.34 -9.95
C VAL A 237 -7.28 13.63 -11.14
N TRP A 238 -6.94 12.37 -10.98
CA TRP A 238 -6.22 11.64 -12.02
C TRP A 238 -7.09 11.26 -13.23
N THR A 239 -8.41 11.12 -13.05
CA THR A 239 -9.35 11.01 -14.19
C THR A 239 -9.20 12.22 -15.11
N GLY A 240 -9.20 13.44 -14.54
CA GLY A 240 -9.02 14.68 -15.30
C GLY A 240 -7.63 14.83 -15.95
N LEU A 241 -6.66 14.02 -15.54
CA LEU A 241 -5.30 13.99 -16.08
C LEU A 241 -5.03 12.80 -17.03
N GLY A 242 -6.08 12.05 -17.39
CA GLY A 242 -6.04 11.00 -18.41
C GLY A 242 -5.62 9.62 -17.91
N ALA A 243 -5.56 9.37 -16.60
CA ALA A 243 -5.39 8.03 -16.06
C ALA A 243 -6.72 7.24 -16.07
N ALA A 244 -6.63 5.92 -16.17
CA ALA A 244 -7.77 5.03 -15.94
C ALA A 244 -7.97 4.84 -14.43
N THR A 245 -9.03 5.41 -13.86
CA THR A 245 -9.24 5.42 -12.42
C THR A 245 -10.60 4.82 -12.03
N ALA A 246 -10.67 4.28 -10.82
CA ALA A 246 -11.91 3.94 -10.15
C ALA A 246 -11.80 4.32 -8.68
N ALA A 247 -12.94 4.68 -8.06
CA ALA A 247 -13.06 4.81 -6.61
C ALA A 247 -14.11 3.81 -6.14
N VAL A 248 -13.71 2.91 -5.25
CA VAL A 248 -14.57 1.87 -4.67
C VAL A 248 -14.69 2.14 -3.17
N VAL A 249 -15.92 2.06 -2.66
CA VAL A 249 -16.21 2.07 -1.23
C VAL A 249 -16.89 0.75 -0.90
N GLU A 250 -16.17 -0.13 -0.19
CA GLU A 250 -16.66 -1.45 0.18
C GLU A 250 -17.56 -1.34 1.42
N PRO A 251 -18.85 -1.69 1.32
CA PRO A 251 -19.77 -1.62 2.46
C PRO A 251 -19.28 -2.43 3.66
N ASP A 252 -19.63 -2.00 4.87
CA ASP A 252 -19.43 -2.72 6.13
C ASP A 252 -17.97 -3.07 6.46
N ARG A 253 -17.00 -2.47 5.77
CA ARG A 253 -15.57 -2.58 6.09
C ARG A 253 -15.05 -1.32 6.75
N HIS A 254 -14.26 -1.48 7.79
CA HIS A 254 -13.49 -0.41 8.41
C HIS A 254 -12.01 -0.48 7.96
N HIS A 255 -11.21 0.49 8.35
CA HIS A 255 -9.82 0.65 7.91
C HIS A 255 -8.95 -0.61 8.02
N PHE A 256 -9.16 -1.44 9.04
CA PHE A 256 -8.37 -2.65 9.26
C PHE A 256 -8.99 -3.92 8.66
N SER A 257 -10.30 -3.92 8.37
CA SER A 257 -10.95 -5.09 7.76
C SER A 257 -11.03 -5.03 6.24
N VAL A 258 -10.88 -3.86 5.63
CA VAL A 258 -10.97 -3.69 4.17
C VAL A 258 -9.88 -4.45 3.40
N ILE A 259 -8.73 -4.68 4.02
CA ILE A 259 -7.60 -5.41 3.42
C ILE A 259 -7.78 -6.93 3.41
N GLU A 260 -8.70 -7.46 4.22
CA GLU A 260 -8.92 -8.91 4.36
C GLU A 260 -9.33 -9.58 3.04
N GLY A 261 -9.95 -8.82 2.13
CA GLY A 261 -10.27 -9.31 0.79
C GLY A 261 -9.08 -9.82 -0.01
N LEU A 262 -7.86 -9.42 0.32
CA LEU A 262 -6.63 -9.94 -0.30
C LEU A 262 -6.32 -11.39 0.11
N CYS A 263 -6.91 -11.89 1.19
CA CYS A 263 -6.74 -13.27 1.63
C CYS A 263 -7.49 -14.28 0.75
N GLU A 264 -8.43 -13.82 -0.08
CA GLU A 264 -9.34 -14.67 -0.84
C GLU A 264 -9.19 -14.46 -2.35
N PRO A 265 -8.91 -15.51 -3.15
CA PRO A 265 -8.78 -15.38 -4.61
C PRO A 265 -10.05 -14.84 -5.28
N GLY A 266 -11.20 -15.24 -4.76
CA GLY A 266 -12.53 -14.88 -5.30
C GLY A 266 -13.04 -13.50 -4.88
N HIS A 267 -12.38 -12.81 -3.96
CA HIS A 267 -12.84 -11.51 -3.50
C HIS A 267 -12.69 -10.41 -4.57
N ALA A 268 -13.62 -9.47 -4.59
CA ALA A 268 -13.61 -8.38 -5.57
C ALA A 268 -12.31 -7.56 -5.54
N LEU A 269 -11.74 -7.31 -4.35
CA LEU A 269 -10.48 -6.60 -4.17
C LEU A 269 -9.31 -7.35 -4.86
N THR A 270 -9.17 -8.66 -4.62
CA THR A 270 -8.12 -9.49 -5.24
C THR A 270 -8.28 -9.53 -6.75
N ARG A 271 -9.51 -9.75 -7.26
CA ARG A 271 -9.78 -9.74 -8.70
C ARG A 271 -9.48 -8.39 -9.34
N THR A 272 -9.87 -7.28 -8.67
CA THR A 272 -9.57 -5.94 -9.16
C THR A 272 -8.07 -5.68 -9.23
N LEU A 273 -7.29 -6.19 -8.27
CA LEU A 273 -5.83 -6.07 -8.27
C LEU A 273 -5.19 -6.83 -9.44
N LEU A 274 -5.67 -8.02 -9.73
CA LEU A 274 -5.09 -8.88 -10.78
C LEU A 274 -5.52 -8.50 -12.20
N GLY A 275 -6.66 -7.81 -12.39
CA GLY A 275 -7.15 -7.25 -13.65
C GLY A 275 -8.21 -8.10 -14.29
#